data_fe1f02082c2b137642e03905cc85fc93
#
_entry.id   fe1f02082c2b137642e03905cc85fc93
#
_cell.length_a   1.000
_cell.length_b   1.000
_cell.length_c   1.000
_cell.angle_alpha   90.00
_cell.angle_beta   90.00
_cell.angle_gamma   90.00
#
_symmetry.space_group_name_H-M   'P 1'
#
loop_
_entity.id
_entity.type
_entity.pdbx_description
1 polymer ?
#
loop_
_entity_poly.entity_id
_entity_poly.type
_entity_poly.pdbx_seq_one_letter_code
_entity_poly.pdbx_strand_id
1 'polypeptide(L)'
;MAKKQPEWILEMPYDNEYYSAVVKISRKAPNYVELARNNAILEISTQISVQIDSDIALKETEENGIPSSEIISRIRSSSNNKIRDLQLVGTYETKNDYWAYYRLSKREYSAWRKTQCEQAMAQALNLLADFDSSTSNIVSGITSLLQGLELIVDYTDRDLTTLYKGNEINLYNELFYRLNRLPETLSLKFANNEIDLTAKQRERKTVSLAVSYNKNGKEYPCSNFPVCFIFSSGKGEIIPYTTTDENGKAELIINRITSFSNPQFIEAKPDKDFWLADRDNTVVKSMFNNLRFMPAAIKLNVRHPKAYLEYSFDNTPGTDFRNILIKKLQDLDLEVTENQNASDWTFKVNIYNRSSNYLPLLNQYSATADAYIELLQSSNGKSIYNTNLTGIKSTASLPEIARKMSELNAVNEICDKVMFMLVEQYIMF
;
A
#
# COMPACT_ATOMS: atom_id res chain seq x y z
N MET A 1 -2.01 -26.79 65.01
CA MET A 1 -0.67 -26.21 65.08
C MET A 1 -0.43 -25.43 63.77
N ALA A 2 -0.05 -24.16 63.85
CA ALA A 2 0.33 -23.41 62.66
C ALA A 2 1.63 -24.02 62.11
N LYS A 3 1.66 -24.42 60.82
CA LYS A 3 2.87 -24.85 60.13
C LYS A 3 3.91 -23.73 60.23
N LYS A 4 5.12 -24.04 60.71
CA LYS A 4 6.23 -23.06 60.71
C LYS A 4 6.46 -22.56 59.31
N GLN A 5 6.55 -21.22 59.16
CA GLN A 5 6.80 -20.60 57.87
C GLN A 5 8.18 -21.08 57.31
N PRO A 6 8.24 -21.56 56.08
CA PRO A 6 9.52 -21.99 55.45
C PRO A 6 10.48 -20.81 55.27
N GLU A 7 11.78 -21.08 55.34
CA GLU A 7 12.84 -20.07 55.23
C GLU A 7 12.84 -19.40 53.86
N TRP A 8 12.51 -20.14 52.77
CA TRP A 8 12.46 -19.63 51.42
C TRP A 8 11.37 -18.53 51.19
N ILE A 9 10.45 -18.31 52.12
CA ILE A 9 9.48 -17.21 52.12
C ILE A 9 10.09 -15.94 52.72
N LEU A 10 10.98 -16.05 53.67
CA LEU A 10 11.62 -14.94 54.34
C LEU A 10 12.81 -14.40 53.55
N GLU A 11 13.57 -15.30 52.96
CA GLU A 11 14.73 -14.98 52.13
C GLU A 11 14.70 -15.85 50.86
N MET A 12 14.67 -15.19 49.72
CA MET A 12 14.66 -15.88 48.41
C MET A 12 15.96 -16.67 48.27
N PRO A 13 15.91 -18.02 48.03
CA PRO A 13 17.12 -18.81 47.86
C PRO A 13 17.94 -18.32 46.64
N TYR A 14 19.15 -17.81 46.88
CA TYR A 14 20.12 -17.59 45.83
C TYR A 14 20.83 -18.86 45.50
N ASP A 15 20.73 -19.30 44.22
CA ASP A 15 21.35 -20.55 43.75
C ASP A 15 22.03 -20.28 42.40
N ASN A 16 23.30 -20.62 42.31
CA ASN A 16 24.06 -20.49 41.10
C ASN A 16 23.66 -21.53 40.02
N GLU A 17 23.05 -22.64 40.40
CA GLU A 17 22.68 -23.75 39.50
C GLU A 17 21.23 -23.60 38.97
N TYR A 18 20.40 -22.79 39.65
CA TYR A 18 18.98 -22.64 39.31
C TYR A 18 18.57 -21.18 39.11
N TYR A 19 17.66 -20.98 38.18
CA TYR A 19 16.78 -19.83 38.21
C TYR A 19 15.66 -20.12 39.22
N SER A 20 15.32 -19.17 40.07
CA SER A 20 14.40 -19.39 41.19
C SER A 20 13.33 -18.31 41.26
N ALA A 21 12.09 -18.71 41.56
CA ALA A 21 11.00 -17.77 41.80
C ALA A 21 10.15 -18.19 42.99
N VAL A 22 9.91 -17.24 43.91
CA VAL A 22 9.00 -17.38 45.06
C VAL A 22 7.84 -16.45 44.84
N VAL A 23 6.66 -17.00 44.59
CA VAL A 23 5.47 -16.22 44.23
C VAL A 23 4.41 -16.32 45.30
N LYS A 24 3.72 -15.20 45.56
CA LYS A 24 2.60 -15.08 46.50
C LYS A 24 1.34 -14.73 45.75
N ILE A 25 0.29 -15.52 45.89
CA ILE A 25 -1.03 -15.30 45.26
C ILE A 25 -2.12 -15.32 46.34
N SER A 26 -3.10 -14.44 46.25
CA SER A 26 -4.28 -14.50 47.11
C SER A 26 -5.11 -15.75 46.78
N ARG A 27 -5.48 -16.51 47.81
CA ARG A 27 -6.37 -17.68 47.68
C ARG A 27 -7.80 -17.33 47.26
N LYS A 28 -8.15 -16.04 47.27
CA LYS A 28 -9.43 -15.54 46.73
C LYS A 28 -9.43 -15.47 45.19
N ALA A 29 -8.26 -15.50 44.58
CA ALA A 29 -8.17 -15.50 43.11
C ALA A 29 -8.62 -16.85 42.54
N PRO A 30 -9.42 -16.87 41.48
CA PRO A 30 -9.73 -18.12 40.79
C PRO A 30 -8.43 -18.74 40.27
N ASN A 31 -8.29 -20.07 40.34
CA ASN A 31 -7.12 -20.80 39.82
C ASN A 31 -5.76 -20.31 40.39
N TYR A 32 -5.71 -19.91 41.67
CA TYR A 32 -4.52 -19.32 42.31
C TYR A 32 -3.24 -20.18 42.14
N VAL A 33 -3.36 -21.50 42.05
CA VAL A 33 -2.22 -22.40 41.85
C VAL A 33 -1.64 -22.23 40.45
N GLU A 34 -2.48 -22.14 39.43
CA GLU A 34 -2.07 -21.90 38.05
C GLU A 34 -1.49 -20.48 37.87
N LEU A 35 -2.13 -19.49 38.50
CA LEU A 35 -1.60 -18.12 38.52
C LEU A 35 -0.23 -18.04 39.18
N ALA A 36 0.00 -18.80 40.27
CA ALA A 36 1.32 -18.88 40.90
C ALA A 36 2.37 -19.47 39.92
N ARG A 37 2.02 -20.54 39.21
CA ARG A 37 2.92 -21.12 38.20
C ARG A 37 3.24 -20.14 37.07
N ASN A 38 2.23 -19.44 36.56
CA ASN A 38 2.40 -18.46 35.47
C ASN A 38 3.25 -17.26 35.92
N ASN A 39 3.05 -16.75 37.13
CA ASN A 39 3.89 -15.69 37.68
C ASN A 39 5.33 -16.14 37.91
N ALA A 40 5.55 -17.37 38.34
CA ALA A 40 6.89 -17.92 38.49
C ALA A 40 7.59 -18.05 37.12
N ILE A 41 6.88 -18.48 36.06
CA ILE A 41 7.40 -18.49 34.69
C ILE A 41 7.84 -17.08 34.26
N LEU A 42 7.03 -16.05 34.50
CA LEU A 42 7.36 -14.67 34.16
C LEU A 42 8.61 -14.18 34.89
N GLU A 43 8.73 -14.46 36.19
CA GLU A 43 9.89 -14.07 36.99
C GLU A 43 11.18 -14.76 36.52
N ILE A 44 11.13 -16.08 36.31
CA ILE A 44 12.27 -16.86 35.79
C ILE A 44 12.63 -16.41 34.38
N SER A 45 11.65 -16.13 33.51
CA SER A 45 11.88 -15.59 32.16
C SER A 45 12.60 -14.25 32.20
N THR A 46 12.29 -13.40 33.18
CA THR A 46 12.99 -12.13 33.38
C THR A 46 14.46 -12.34 33.75
N GLN A 47 14.75 -13.28 34.65
CA GLN A 47 16.14 -13.65 35.02
C GLN A 47 16.93 -14.18 33.81
N ILE A 48 16.31 -15.04 33.00
CA ILE A 48 16.91 -15.56 31.77
C ILE A 48 17.18 -14.41 30.78
N SER A 49 16.24 -13.48 30.63
CA SER A 49 16.39 -12.35 29.71
C SER A 49 17.54 -11.43 30.09
N VAL A 50 17.68 -11.12 31.37
CA VAL A 50 18.83 -10.33 31.89
C VAL A 50 20.17 -10.99 31.58
N GLN A 51 20.26 -12.31 31.70
CA GLN A 51 21.47 -13.06 31.34
C GLN A 51 21.76 -12.95 29.84
N ILE A 52 20.76 -13.14 28.99
CA ILE A 52 20.88 -13.05 27.53
C ILE A 52 21.26 -11.62 27.13
N ASP A 53 20.65 -10.59 27.73
CA ASP A 53 20.98 -9.18 27.46
C ASP A 53 22.47 -8.92 27.75
N SER A 54 23.00 -9.49 28.84
CA SER A 54 24.43 -9.40 29.18
C SER A 54 25.32 -10.12 28.16
N ASP A 55 24.90 -11.31 27.70
CA ASP A 55 25.67 -12.10 26.74
C ASP A 55 25.69 -11.43 25.35
N ILE A 56 24.60 -10.77 24.94
CA ILE A 56 24.53 -10.00 23.70
C ILE A 56 25.38 -8.72 23.80
N ALA A 57 25.26 -7.98 24.91
CA ALA A 57 26.04 -6.74 25.10
C ALA A 57 27.55 -6.98 25.07
N LEU A 58 28.03 -8.13 25.56
CA LEU A 58 29.42 -8.54 25.49
C LEU A 58 29.86 -8.81 24.03
N LYS A 59 28.98 -9.37 23.20
CA LYS A 59 29.26 -9.66 21.77
C LYS A 59 29.20 -8.40 20.90
N GLU A 60 28.30 -7.46 21.17
CA GLU A 60 28.20 -6.18 20.41
C GLU A 60 29.45 -5.32 20.48
N THR A 61 30.28 -5.47 21.53
CA THR A 61 31.59 -4.82 21.60
C THR A 61 32.61 -5.45 20.63
N GLU A 62 32.35 -6.62 20.10
CA GLU A 62 33.26 -7.35 19.21
C GLU A 62 32.83 -7.33 17.73
N GLU A 63 31.53 -7.16 17.41
CA GLU A 63 31.00 -7.23 16.04
C GLU A 63 30.00 -6.07 15.74
N ASN A 64 30.40 -5.12 14.90
CA ASN A 64 29.56 -3.99 14.48
C ASN A 64 28.33 -4.42 13.66
N GLY A 65 27.11 -4.07 14.11
CA GLY A 65 25.98 -3.91 13.20
C GLY A 65 24.63 -4.54 13.53
N ILE A 66 24.31 -4.90 14.76
CA ILE A 66 23.00 -5.49 15.12
C ILE A 66 22.13 -4.44 15.85
N PRO A 67 20.86 -4.19 15.43
CA PRO A 67 19.93 -3.38 16.22
C PRO A 67 19.50 -4.17 17.47
N SER A 68 20.19 -3.89 18.59
CA SER A 68 20.12 -4.69 19.81
C SER A 68 18.76 -4.70 20.51
N SER A 69 18.07 -3.56 20.60
CA SER A 69 16.89 -3.42 21.47
C SER A 69 15.66 -4.24 21.04
N GLU A 70 15.40 -4.34 19.72
CA GLU A 70 14.27 -5.12 19.20
C GLU A 70 14.52 -6.63 19.31
N ILE A 71 15.76 -7.07 19.04
CA ILE A 71 16.18 -8.47 19.17
C ILE A 71 16.08 -8.93 20.62
N ILE A 72 16.60 -8.13 21.55
CA ILE A 72 16.53 -8.39 22.99
C ILE A 72 15.08 -8.50 23.47
N SER A 73 14.23 -7.57 23.07
CA SER A 73 12.80 -7.58 23.41
C SER A 73 12.10 -8.85 22.92
N ARG A 74 12.45 -9.31 21.72
CA ARG A 74 11.90 -10.53 21.16
C ARG A 74 12.39 -11.79 21.87
N ILE A 75 13.70 -11.91 22.13
CA ILE A 75 14.25 -13.06 22.87
C ILE A 75 13.59 -13.17 24.24
N ARG A 76 13.36 -12.02 24.90
CA ARG A 76 12.61 -11.95 26.16
C ARG A 76 11.19 -12.49 26.03
N SER A 77 10.47 -12.07 25.00
CA SER A 77 9.10 -12.55 24.73
C SER A 77 9.05 -14.03 24.37
N SER A 78 10.00 -14.51 23.57
CA SER A 78 10.05 -15.92 23.16
C SER A 78 10.43 -16.86 24.30
N SER A 79 11.25 -16.42 25.24
CA SER A 79 11.64 -17.19 26.43
C SER A 79 10.45 -17.49 27.34
N ASN A 80 9.51 -16.55 27.50
CA ASN A 80 8.30 -16.73 28.31
C ASN A 80 7.44 -17.94 27.88
N ASN A 81 7.37 -18.20 26.56
CA ASN A 81 6.51 -19.24 25.99
C ASN A 81 7.19 -20.62 25.95
N LYS A 82 8.49 -20.71 26.23
CA LYS A 82 9.31 -21.90 26.00
C LYS A 82 9.82 -22.56 27.29
N ILE A 83 9.53 -21.99 28.48
CA ILE A 83 9.93 -22.58 29.76
C ILE A 83 9.10 -23.84 29.99
N ARG A 84 9.78 -25.01 29.91
CA ARG A 84 9.28 -26.33 30.28
C ARG A 84 10.05 -26.80 31.52
N ASP A 85 9.63 -27.86 32.13
CA ASP A 85 10.34 -28.53 33.25
C ASP A 85 10.57 -27.64 34.50
N LEU A 86 9.65 -26.68 34.74
CA LEU A 86 9.65 -25.88 35.94
C LEU A 86 9.31 -26.76 37.15
N GLN A 87 10.27 -26.91 38.08
CA GLN A 87 10.14 -27.76 39.26
C GLN A 87 9.47 -26.98 40.40
N LEU A 88 8.36 -27.52 40.94
CA LEU A 88 7.77 -27.02 42.18
C LEU A 88 8.58 -27.60 43.36
N VAL A 89 9.29 -26.74 44.07
CA VAL A 89 10.12 -27.12 45.22
C VAL A 89 9.30 -27.21 46.48
N GLY A 90 8.37 -26.30 46.70
CA GLY A 90 7.53 -26.30 47.86
C GLY A 90 6.36 -25.32 47.80
N THR A 91 5.38 -25.54 48.65
CA THR A 91 4.21 -24.66 48.80
C THR A 91 3.98 -24.38 50.27
N TYR A 92 3.45 -23.20 50.56
CA TYR A 92 3.00 -22.80 51.88
C TYR A 92 1.69 -22.03 51.75
N GLU A 93 0.73 -22.41 52.61
CA GLU A 93 -0.61 -21.78 52.59
C GLU A 93 -0.94 -21.16 53.95
N THR A 94 -1.49 -19.96 53.86
CA THR A 94 -2.19 -19.30 54.99
C THR A 94 -3.70 -19.25 54.71
N LYS A 95 -4.48 -18.67 55.57
CA LYS A 95 -5.92 -18.48 55.34
C LYS A 95 -6.19 -17.63 54.10
N ASN A 96 -5.34 -16.66 53.81
CA ASN A 96 -5.53 -15.67 52.74
C ASN A 96 -4.60 -15.84 51.53
N ASP A 97 -3.44 -16.42 51.73
CA ASP A 97 -2.34 -16.42 50.76
C ASP A 97 -1.85 -17.85 50.45
N TYR A 98 -1.49 -18.05 49.20
CA TYR A 98 -0.78 -19.21 48.69
C TYR A 98 0.61 -18.77 48.23
N TRP A 99 1.65 -19.46 48.72
CA TRP A 99 3.03 -19.27 48.34
C TRP A 99 3.53 -20.53 47.63
N ALA A 100 4.27 -20.30 46.53
CA ALA A 100 4.89 -21.40 45.77
C ALA A 100 6.33 -21.03 45.41
N TYR A 101 7.21 -21.97 45.62
CA TYR A 101 8.61 -21.87 45.23
C TYR A 101 8.86 -22.78 44.05
N TYR A 102 9.27 -22.16 42.92
CA TYR A 102 9.62 -22.84 41.70
C TYR A 102 11.09 -22.59 41.37
N ARG A 103 11.70 -23.59 40.70
CA ARG A 103 13.06 -23.45 40.16
C ARG A 103 13.17 -24.09 38.78
N LEU A 104 14.16 -23.64 38.00
CA LEU A 104 14.54 -24.16 36.69
C LEU A 104 16.05 -24.40 36.66
N SER A 105 16.52 -25.61 36.34
CA SER A 105 17.95 -25.89 36.24
C SER A 105 18.56 -25.11 35.08
N LYS A 106 19.57 -24.27 35.37
CA LYS A 106 20.32 -23.49 34.35
C LYS A 106 21.02 -24.42 33.37
N ARG A 107 21.57 -25.54 33.83
CA ARG A 107 22.25 -26.52 33.01
C ARG A 107 21.30 -27.25 32.05
N GLU A 108 20.15 -27.70 32.54
CA GLU A 108 19.15 -28.40 31.69
C GLU A 108 18.55 -27.45 30.69
N TYR A 109 18.19 -26.23 31.12
CA TYR A 109 17.70 -25.19 30.23
C TYR A 109 18.71 -24.81 29.12
N SER A 110 20.00 -24.64 29.50
CA SER A 110 21.07 -24.33 28.52
C SER A 110 21.30 -25.49 27.55
N ALA A 111 21.27 -26.74 28.01
CA ALA A 111 21.41 -27.93 27.15
C ALA A 111 20.23 -28.04 26.17
N TRP A 112 19.00 -27.88 26.67
CA TRP A 112 17.81 -27.85 25.81
C TRP A 112 17.88 -26.73 24.77
N ARG A 113 18.24 -25.54 25.20
CA ARG A 113 18.33 -24.36 24.29
C ARG A 113 19.44 -24.54 23.24
N LYS A 114 20.55 -25.22 23.60
CA LYS A 114 21.60 -25.59 22.64
C LYS A 114 21.06 -26.51 21.56
N THR A 115 20.36 -27.58 21.94
CA THR A 115 19.75 -28.51 20.98
C THR A 115 18.75 -27.82 20.04
N GLN A 116 17.92 -26.91 20.57
CA GLN A 116 16.99 -26.12 19.75
C GLN A 116 17.73 -25.20 18.76
N CYS A 117 18.81 -24.57 19.21
CA CYS A 117 19.64 -23.71 18.35
C CYS A 117 20.28 -24.53 17.21
N GLU A 118 20.86 -25.70 17.50
CA GLU A 118 21.46 -26.60 16.50
C GLU A 118 20.43 -27.02 15.43
N GLN A 119 19.20 -27.37 15.87
CA GLN A 119 18.11 -27.73 14.97
C GLN A 119 17.68 -26.54 14.10
N ALA A 120 17.56 -25.35 14.70
CA ALA A 120 17.23 -24.12 13.98
C ALA A 120 18.32 -23.76 12.95
N MET A 121 19.58 -23.88 13.33
CA MET A 121 20.72 -23.65 12.41
C MET A 121 20.70 -24.62 11.23
N ALA A 122 20.46 -25.90 11.44
CA ALA A 122 20.40 -26.88 10.37
C ALA A 122 19.27 -26.57 9.37
N GLN A 123 18.10 -26.15 9.86
CA GLN A 123 16.98 -25.76 9.01
C GLN A 123 17.28 -24.44 8.27
N ALA A 124 17.81 -23.43 8.96
CA ALA A 124 18.14 -22.15 8.35
C ALA A 124 19.25 -22.27 7.28
N LEU A 125 20.19 -23.21 7.47
CA LEU A 125 21.23 -23.51 6.49
C LEU A 125 20.64 -24.07 5.18
N ASN A 126 19.64 -24.96 5.27
CA ASN A 126 18.91 -25.44 4.10
C ASN A 126 18.16 -24.30 3.39
N LEU A 127 17.51 -23.40 4.14
CA LEU A 127 16.82 -22.23 3.59
C LEU A 127 17.78 -21.24 2.91
N LEU A 128 19.00 -21.09 3.44
CA LEU A 128 20.05 -20.31 2.77
C LEU A 128 20.47 -20.99 1.43
N ALA A 129 20.56 -22.32 1.41
CA ALA A 129 20.85 -23.06 0.18
C ALA A 129 19.71 -22.94 -0.86
N ASP A 130 18.46 -22.94 -0.40
CA ASP A 130 17.28 -22.70 -1.26
C ASP A 130 17.32 -21.30 -1.88
N PHE A 131 17.63 -20.27 -1.09
CA PHE A 131 17.84 -18.93 -1.62
C PHE A 131 18.97 -18.89 -2.66
N ASP A 132 20.10 -19.49 -2.33
CA ASP A 132 21.27 -19.52 -3.21
C ASP A 132 21.03 -20.33 -4.50
N SER A 133 20.08 -21.24 -4.51
CA SER A 133 19.66 -21.96 -5.74
C SER A 133 18.62 -21.20 -6.54
N SER A 134 17.90 -20.26 -5.93
CA SER A 134 16.83 -19.50 -6.60
C SER A 134 17.41 -18.62 -7.73
N THR A 135 16.63 -18.51 -8.81
CA THR A 135 16.91 -17.65 -9.97
C THR A 135 15.62 -16.95 -10.40
N SER A 136 14.89 -17.49 -11.37
CA SER A 136 13.62 -16.92 -11.83
C SER A 136 12.55 -16.93 -10.71
N ASN A 137 12.61 -17.88 -9.77
CA ASN A 137 11.73 -17.95 -8.60
C ASN A 137 12.36 -17.28 -7.37
N ILE A 138 12.80 -16.04 -7.51
CA ILE A 138 13.39 -15.27 -6.40
C ILE A 138 12.39 -15.02 -5.27
N VAL A 139 11.07 -15.04 -5.55
CA VAL A 139 10.00 -14.88 -4.55
C VAL A 139 10.10 -15.96 -3.48
N SER A 140 10.26 -17.22 -3.89
CA SER A 140 10.51 -18.34 -2.96
C SER A 140 11.83 -18.16 -2.20
N GLY A 141 12.87 -17.71 -2.89
CA GLY A 141 14.18 -17.44 -2.26
C GLY A 141 14.08 -16.38 -1.16
N ILE A 142 13.39 -15.27 -1.40
CA ILE A 142 13.14 -14.23 -0.37
C ILE A 142 12.37 -14.82 0.80
N THR A 143 11.36 -15.63 0.53
CA THR A 143 10.60 -16.34 1.58
C THR A 143 11.52 -17.22 2.43
N SER A 144 12.42 -17.97 1.81
CA SER A 144 13.39 -18.82 2.50
C SER A 144 14.37 -18.00 3.37
N LEU A 145 14.87 -16.86 2.87
CA LEU A 145 15.72 -15.96 3.68
C LEU A 145 15.01 -15.47 4.95
N LEU A 146 13.77 -15.01 4.80
CA LEU A 146 12.98 -14.50 5.92
C LEU A 146 12.67 -15.61 6.93
N GLN A 147 12.32 -16.82 6.47
CA GLN A 147 12.11 -17.98 7.34
C GLN A 147 13.40 -18.40 8.05
N GLY A 148 14.53 -18.39 7.35
CA GLY A 148 15.83 -18.67 7.93
C GLY A 148 16.18 -17.72 9.07
N LEU A 149 15.96 -16.42 8.87
CA LEU A 149 16.15 -15.40 9.91
C LEU A 149 15.20 -15.61 11.09
N GLU A 150 13.93 -15.95 10.85
CA GLU A 150 12.95 -16.21 11.91
C GLU A 150 13.34 -17.39 12.81
N LEU A 151 13.97 -18.40 12.23
CA LEU A 151 14.42 -19.58 12.99
C LEU A 151 15.57 -19.26 13.94
N ILE A 152 16.52 -18.38 13.53
CA ILE A 152 17.77 -18.18 14.26
C ILE A 152 17.87 -16.89 15.05
N VAL A 153 17.02 -15.88 14.77
CA VAL A 153 17.07 -14.57 15.44
C VAL A 153 16.93 -14.69 16.98
N ASP A 154 16.22 -15.68 17.48
CA ASP A 154 16.06 -15.96 18.91
C ASP A 154 17.33 -16.56 19.58
N TYR A 155 18.38 -16.85 18.80
CA TYR A 155 19.62 -17.48 19.26
C TYR A 155 20.88 -16.64 18.99
N THR A 156 20.73 -15.35 18.73
CA THR A 156 21.86 -14.43 18.42
C THR A 156 22.83 -14.24 19.59
N ASP A 157 22.40 -14.58 20.82
CA ASP A 157 23.27 -14.68 22.01
C ASP A 157 24.24 -15.87 21.97
N ARG A 158 24.04 -16.81 21.03
CA ARG A 158 24.85 -18.02 20.89
C ARG A 158 25.80 -17.93 19.70
N ASP A 159 26.75 -18.84 19.65
CA ASP A 159 27.58 -19.02 18.48
C ASP A 159 26.76 -19.67 17.35
N LEU A 160 26.59 -18.94 16.24
CA LEU A 160 25.87 -19.35 15.03
C LEU A 160 26.84 -19.69 13.90
N THR A 161 28.09 -20.00 14.23
CA THR A 161 29.14 -20.37 13.26
C THR A 161 28.90 -21.77 12.71
N THR A 162 28.97 -21.93 11.39
CA THR A 162 28.77 -23.20 10.69
C THR A 162 29.54 -23.21 9.36
N LEU A 163 29.72 -24.43 8.81
CA LEU A 163 30.32 -24.60 7.48
C LEU A 163 29.27 -24.52 6.38
N TYR A 164 29.49 -23.63 5.41
CA TYR A 164 28.66 -23.50 4.23
C TYR A 164 29.52 -23.38 2.97
N LYS A 165 29.32 -24.29 2.00
CA LYS A 165 30.10 -24.36 0.73
C LYS A 165 31.61 -24.35 0.94
N GLY A 166 32.09 -24.98 2.01
CA GLY A 166 33.51 -25.09 2.34
C GLY A 166 34.10 -23.88 3.11
N ASN A 167 33.31 -22.87 3.42
CA ASN A 167 33.71 -21.73 4.22
C ASN A 167 33.03 -21.74 5.58
N GLU A 168 33.72 -21.28 6.59
CA GLU A 168 33.14 -21.01 7.90
C GLU A 168 32.41 -19.68 7.86
N ILE A 169 31.14 -19.67 8.23
CA ILE A 169 30.27 -18.48 8.22
C ILE A 169 29.53 -18.33 9.54
N ASN A 170 29.21 -17.13 9.97
CA ASN A 170 28.16 -16.87 10.94
C ASN A 170 26.82 -16.83 10.18
N LEU A 171 25.93 -17.78 10.47
CA LEU A 171 24.72 -18.00 9.69
C LEU A 171 23.74 -16.82 9.75
N TYR A 172 23.63 -16.15 10.91
CA TYR A 172 22.78 -14.95 11.04
C TYR A 172 23.32 -13.81 10.15
N ASN A 173 24.61 -13.53 10.23
CA ASN A 173 25.25 -12.47 9.45
C ASN A 173 25.11 -12.76 7.95
N GLU A 174 25.24 -14.00 7.52
CA GLU A 174 25.13 -14.38 6.12
C GLU A 174 23.71 -14.22 5.58
N LEU A 175 22.68 -14.67 6.32
CA LEU A 175 21.27 -14.48 5.95
C LEU A 175 20.91 -12.99 5.93
N PHE A 176 21.34 -12.22 6.91
CA PHE A 176 21.12 -10.79 7.00
C PHE A 176 21.82 -10.04 5.86
N TYR A 177 23.05 -10.41 5.53
CA TYR A 177 23.79 -9.85 4.40
C TYR A 177 23.06 -10.10 3.07
N ARG A 178 22.58 -11.34 2.82
CA ARG A 178 21.79 -11.65 1.61
C ARG A 178 20.52 -10.80 1.55
N LEU A 179 19.83 -10.65 2.66
CA LEU A 179 18.63 -9.84 2.76
C LEU A 179 18.89 -8.37 2.38
N ASN A 180 19.94 -7.78 2.95
CA ASN A 180 20.29 -6.38 2.69
C ASN A 180 20.78 -6.11 1.26
N ARG A 181 21.21 -7.13 0.54
CA ARG A 181 21.63 -7.00 -0.86
C ARG A 181 20.48 -7.12 -1.87
N LEU A 182 19.28 -7.52 -1.45
CA LEU A 182 18.14 -7.62 -2.36
C LEU A 182 17.86 -6.34 -3.15
N PRO A 183 17.89 -5.12 -2.55
CA PRO A 183 17.64 -3.89 -3.28
C PRO A 183 18.63 -3.62 -4.43
N GLU A 184 19.87 -4.11 -4.31
CA GLU A 184 20.89 -3.94 -5.34
C GLU A 184 20.80 -4.98 -6.46
N THR A 185 20.16 -6.12 -6.17
CA THR A 185 20.06 -7.26 -7.11
C THR A 185 18.74 -7.30 -7.85
N LEU A 186 17.70 -6.63 -7.36
CA LEU A 186 16.38 -6.55 -7.99
C LEU A 186 16.27 -5.27 -8.83
N SER A 187 15.82 -5.40 -10.06
CA SER A 187 15.59 -4.29 -10.98
C SER A 187 14.15 -4.30 -11.47
N LEU A 188 13.48 -3.16 -11.35
CA LEU A 188 12.17 -2.90 -11.91
C LEU A 188 12.33 -1.85 -13.01
N LYS A 189 11.72 -2.06 -14.18
CA LYS A 189 11.85 -1.15 -15.31
C LYS A 189 10.58 -1.12 -16.16
N PHE A 190 9.98 0.06 -16.33
CA PHE A 190 8.89 0.25 -17.27
C PHE A 190 9.39 0.16 -18.73
N ALA A 191 8.57 -0.40 -19.61
CA ALA A 191 8.86 -0.46 -21.04
C ALA A 191 8.96 0.94 -21.67
N ASN A 192 8.15 1.87 -21.19
CA ASN A 192 8.13 3.28 -21.61
C ASN A 192 8.42 4.17 -20.39
N ASN A 193 9.20 5.23 -20.59
CA ASN A 193 9.50 6.18 -19.53
C ASN A 193 8.37 7.20 -19.32
N GLU A 194 7.54 7.41 -20.37
CA GLU A 194 6.40 8.33 -20.32
C GLU A 194 5.24 7.86 -21.20
N ILE A 195 4.04 8.31 -20.88
CA ILE A 195 2.82 8.12 -21.66
C ILE A 195 1.96 9.39 -21.64
N ASP A 196 1.19 9.60 -22.71
CA ASP A 196 0.23 10.68 -22.81
C ASP A 196 -1.17 10.20 -22.43
N LEU A 197 -1.87 10.97 -21.59
CA LEU A 197 -3.20 10.68 -21.08
C LEU A 197 -4.08 11.93 -21.09
N THR A 198 -5.39 11.73 -21.21
CA THR A 198 -6.37 12.79 -21.06
C THR A 198 -7.01 12.69 -19.67
N ALA A 199 -7.01 13.81 -18.94
CA ALA A 199 -7.60 13.85 -17.60
C ALA A 199 -9.11 13.57 -17.65
N LYS A 200 -9.60 12.93 -16.57
CA LYS A 200 -11.02 12.62 -16.32
C LYS A 200 -11.72 11.75 -17.39
N GLN A 201 -11.03 11.31 -18.42
CA GLN A 201 -11.59 10.36 -19.38
C GLN A 201 -11.36 8.93 -18.93
N ARG A 202 -12.35 8.06 -19.13
CA ARG A 202 -12.20 6.61 -18.94
C ARG A 202 -11.47 6.02 -20.13
N GLU A 203 -10.17 6.10 -20.09
CA GLU A 203 -9.28 5.51 -21.09
C GLU A 203 -8.38 4.49 -20.42
N ARG A 204 -8.77 3.20 -20.52
CA ARG A 204 -7.94 2.13 -19.98
C ARG A 204 -6.63 2.05 -20.73
N LYS A 205 -5.54 2.38 -20.07
CA LYS A 205 -4.17 2.23 -20.57
C LYS A 205 -3.44 1.15 -19.79
N THR A 206 -2.69 0.35 -20.52
CA THR A 206 -1.83 -0.70 -19.97
C THR A 206 -0.38 -0.38 -20.27
N VAL A 207 0.48 -0.43 -19.25
CA VAL A 207 1.93 -0.21 -19.39
C VAL A 207 2.67 -1.40 -18.82
N SER A 208 3.57 -1.96 -19.62
CA SER A 208 4.38 -3.12 -19.22
C SER A 208 5.53 -2.69 -18.31
N LEU A 209 5.73 -3.46 -17.23
CA LEU A 209 6.85 -3.40 -16.31
C LEU A 209 7.62 -4.71 -16.37
N ALA A 210 8.95 -4.66 -16.47
CA ALA A 210 9.82 -5.82 -16.34
C ALA A 210 10.46 -5.83 -14.95
N VAL A 211 10.51 -7.02 -14.32
CA VAL A 211 11.21 -7.27 -13.06
C VAL A 211 12.25 -8.34 -13.27
N SER A 212 13.51 -8.03 -12.93
CA SER A 212 14.63 -8.96 -13.05
C SER A 212 15.46 -9.04 -11.78
N TYR A 213 16.10 -10.18 -11.60
CA TYR A 213 17.04 -10.49 -10.51
C TYR A 213 18.43 -10.73 -11.09
N ASN A 214 19.40 -9.91 -10.65
CA ASN A 214 20.80 -10.07 -11.03
C ASN A 214 21.50 -11.00 -10.04
N LYS A 215 21.99 -12.13 -10.53
CA LYS A 215 22.78 -13.08 -9.78
C LYS A 215 24.12 -13.31 -10.49
N ASN A 216 25.19 -12.90 -9.84
CA ASN A 216 26.57 -13.04 -10.35
C ASN A 216 26.76 -12.44 -11.76
N GLY A 217 26.14 -11.28 -12.01
CA GLY A 217 26.23 -10.59 -13.31
C GLY A 217 25.28 -11.11 -14.39
N LYS A 218 24.49 -12.14 -14.10
CA LYS A 218 23.46 -12.66 -15.02
C LYS A 218 22.08 -12.26 -14.55
N GLU A 219 21.28 -11.66 -15.43
CA GLU A 219 19.89 -11.30 -15.17
C GLU A 219 18.96 -12.48 -15.43
N TYR A 220 18.01 -12.66 -14.53
CA TYR A 220 16.94 -13.64 -14.60
C TYR A 220 15.59 -12.93 -14.46
N PRO A 221 14.59 -13.25 -15.29
CA PRO A 221 13.24 -12.70 -15.10
C PRO A 221 12.65 -13.21 -13.79
N CYS A 222 12.01 -12.34 -13.03
CA CYS A 222 11.36 -12.72 -11.78
C CYS A 222 9.93 -13.18 -12.06
N SER A 223 9.64 -14.46 -11.90
CA SER A 223 8.31 -15.04 -12.06
C SER A 223 7.48 -14.87 -10.77
N ASN A 224 6.18 -14.59 -10.91
CA ASN A 224 5.22 -14.41 -9.81
C ASN A 224 5.66 -13.36 -8.78
N PHE A 225 6.45 -12.37 -9.21
CA PHE A 225 6.98 -11.35 -8.32
C PHE A 225 5.89 -10.32 -7.99
N PRO A 226 5.59 -10.11 -6.69
CA PRO A 226 4.55 -9.17 -6.28
C PRO A 226 5.02 -7.72 -6.44
N VAL A 227 4.21 -6.91 -7.11
CA VAL A 227 4.48 -5.49 -7.40
C VAL A 227 3.30 -4.65 -6.92
N CYS A 228 3.60 -3.53 -6.28
CA CYS A 228 2.64 -2.49 -6.01
C CYS A 228 2.91 -1.24 -6.83
N PHE A 229 1.83 -0.58 -7.28
CA PHE A 229 1.85 0.70 -7.99
C PHE A 229 1.23 1.78 -7.14
N ILE A 230 1.90 2.93 -7.04
CA ILE A 230 1.42 4.08 -6.27
C ILE A 230 1.63 5.37 -7.06
N PHE A 231 0.72 6.32 -6.94
CA PHE A 231 0.98 7.68 -7.39
C PHE A 231 1.99 8.33 -6.42
N SER A 232 3.16 8.70 -6.91
CA SER A 232 4.08 9.59 -6.17
C SER A 232 3.73 11.06 -6.40
N SER A 233 3.04 11.36 -7.51
CA SER A 233 2.47 12.67 -7.80
C SER A 233 1.22 12.50 -8.66
N GLY A 234 0.18 13.26 -8.38
CA GLY A 234 -1.10 13.20 -9.10
C GLY A 234 -2.13 12.28 -8.44
N LYS A 235 -3.21 11.99 -9.17
CA LYS A 235 -4.32 11.15 -8.70
C LYS A 235 -5.04 10.48 -9.87
N GLY A 236 -5.48 9.25 -9.64
CA GLY A 236 -6.25 8.48 -10.62
C GLY A 236 -6.71 7.14 -10.06
N GLU A 237 -7.33 6.38 -10.93
CA GLU A 237 -7.78 5.01 -10.67
C GLU A 237 -6.84 4.05 -11.39
N ILE A 238 -6.08 3.28 -10.63
CA ILE A 238 -5.17 2.25 -11.11
C ILE A 238 -5.48 0.93 -10.42
N ILE A 239 -5.01 -0.18 -11.00
CA ILE A 239 -4.94 -1.44 -10.27
C ILE A 239 -3.64 -1.43 -9.48
N PRO A 240 -3.70 -1.33 -8.13
CA PRO A 240 -2.52 -1.04 -7.32
C PRO A 240 -1.59 -2.24 -7.11
N TYR A 241 -2.07 -3.47 -7.27
CA TYR A 241 -1.31 -4.69 -7.01
C TYR A 241 -1.38 -5.65 -8.18
N THR A 242 -0.27 -6.29 -8.48
CA THR A 242 -0.18 -7.33 -9.52
C THR A 242 1.01 -8.26 -9.24
N THR A 243 1.12 -9.33 -10.01
CA THR A 243 2.31 -10.20 -10.03
C THR A 243 2.84 -10.30 -11.44
N THR A 244 4.14 -10.57 -11.56
CA THR A 244 4.75 -10.82 -12.88
C THR A 244 4.39 -12.20 -13.42
N ASP A 245 4.41 -12.32 -14.75
CA ASP A 245 4.33 -13.59 -15.47
C ASP A 245 5.66 -14.38 -15.41
N GLU A 246 5.74 -15.50 -16.13
CA GLU A 246 6.94 -16.36 -16.21
C GLU A 246 8.13 -15.64 -16.86
N ASN A 247 7.90 -14.60 -17.65
CA ASN A 247 8.92 -13.77 -18.30
C ASN A 247 9.31 -12.54 -17.46
N GLY A 248 8.84 -12.45 -16.21
CA GLY A 248 9.10 -11.33 -15.33
C GLY A 248 8.35 -10.05 -15.71
N LYS A 249 7.24 -10.14 -16.47
CA LYS A 249 6.46 -8.99 -16.91
C LYS A 249 5.22 -8.83 -16.06
N ALA A 250 4.97 -7.59 -15.62
CA ALA A 250 3.74 -7.15 -14.95
C ALA A 250 3.10 -6.01 -15.75
N GLU A 251 1.81 -5.77 -15.54
CA GLU A 251 1.06 -4.71 -16.20
C GLU A 251 0.54 -3.70 -15.18
N LEU A 252 0.91 -2.43 -15.37
CA LEU A 252 0.22 -1.30 -14.75
C LEU A 252 -1.02 -0.99 -15.57
N ILE A 253 -2.19 -1.09 -14.95
CA ILE A 253 -3.46 -0.73 -15.56
C ILE A 253 -3.94 0.59 -14.98
N ILE A 254 -4.06 1.60 -15.83
CA ILE A 254 -4.61 2.93 -15.52
C ILE A 254 -6.02 2.98 -16.10
N ASN A 255 -7.03 3.11 -15.25
CA ASN A 255 -8.43 3.21 -15.68
C ASN A 255 -8.83 4.66 -15.96
N ARG A 256 -8.33 5.62 -15.15
CA ARG A 256 -8.66 7.04 -15.27
C ARG A 256 -7.66 7.89 -14.48
N ILE A 257 -7.33 9.06 -15.02
CA ILE A 257 -6.64 10.12 -14.30
C ILE A 257 -7.66 11.15 -13.81
N THR A 258 -7.67 11.47 -12.52
CA THR A 258 -8.66 12.38 -11.91
C THR A 258 -8.13 13.78 -11.63
N SER A 259 -6.80 13.96 -11.65
CA SER A 259 -6.14 15.25 -11.44
C SER A 259 -5.65 15.84 -12.76
N PHE A 260 -5.70 17.17 -12.88
CA PHE A 260 -5.13 17.92 -14.00
C PHE A 260 -3.66 18.31 -13.82
N SER A 261 -3.04 17.95 -12.68
CA SER A 261 -1.60 18.22 -12.53
C SER A 261 -0.79 17.55 -13.65
N ASN A 262 0.23 18.25 -14.14
CA ASN A 262 1.09 17.78 -15.22
C ASN A 262 2.53 18.28 -14.97
N PRO A 263 3.55 17.39 -14.95
CA PRO A 263 3.43 15.92 -15.06
C PRO A 263 2.93 15.25 -13.78
N GLN A 264 2.41 14.02 -13.92
CA GLN A 264 2.16 13.11 -12.81
C GLN A 264 3.10 11.93 -12.86
N PHE A 265 3.26 11.22 -11.76
CA PHE A 265 4.15 10.07 -11.70
C PHE A 265 3.51 8.89 -10.97
N ILE A 266 3.70 7.70 -11.52
CA ILE A 266 3.39 6.43 -10.84
C ILE A 266 4.70 5.69 -10.62
N GLU A 267 4.90 5.18 -9.41
CA GLU A 267 6.02 4.34 -9.02
C GLU A 267 5.60 2.88 -8.87
N ALA A 268 6.44 1.99 -9.35
CA ALA A 268 6.36 0.56 -9.13
C ALA A 268 7.41 0.14 -8.10
N LYS A 269 7.00 -0.64 -7.09
CA LYS A 269 7.87 -1.16 -6.02
C LYS A 269 7.53 -2.63 -5.75
N PRO A 270 8.45 -3.42 -5.16
CA PRO A 270 8.10 -4.70 -4.58
C PRO A 270 6.98 -4.54 -3.54
N ASP A 271 5.95 -5.36 -3.63
CA ASP A 271 4.90 -5.42 -2.60
C ASP A 271 5.43 -6.18 -1.38
N LYS A 272 5.94 -5.45 -0.40
CA LYS A 272 6.51 -6.05 0.82
C LYS A 272 5.46 -6.77 1.67
N ASP A 273 4.22 -6.30 1.65
CA ASP A 273 3.14 -6.88 2.45
C ASP A 273 2.85 -8.32 2.05
N PHE A 274 3.09 -8.68 0.79
CA PHE A 274 3.01 -10.06 0.31
C PHE A 274 3.86 -11.03 1.15
N TRP A 275 5.07 -10.63 1.56
CA TRP A 275 5.94 -11.47 2.39
C TRP A 275 5.70 -11.32 3.88
N LEU A 276 5.07 -10.22 4.31
CA LEU A 276 4.98 -9.85 5.73
C LEU A 276 3.62 -10.12 6.36
N ALA A 277 2.55 -10.31 5.57
CA ALA A 277 1.18 -10.39 6.05
C ALA A 277 0.99 -11.49 7.12
N ASP A 278 1.52 -12.69 6.86
CA ASP A 278 1.33 -13.87 7.70
C ASP A 278 2.49 -14.15 8.66
N ARG A 279 3.40 -13.18 8.87
CA ARG A 279 4.54 -13.33 9.77
C ARG A 279 4.28 -12.71 11.12
N ASP A 280 4.66 -13.39 12.19
CA ASP A 280 4.53 -12.87 13.56
C ASP A 280 5.84 -12.25 14.08
N ASN A 281 6.98 -12.54 13.42
CA ASN A 281 8.29 -12.08 13.86
C ASN A 281 8.49 -10.58 13.56
N THR A 282 8.29 -9.74 14.57
CA THR A 282 8.41 -8.27 14.46
C THR A 282 9.82 -7.81 14.07
N VAL A 283 10.87 -8.50 14.52
CA VAL A 283 12.27 -8.18 14.19
C VAL A 283 12.53 -8.42 12.70
N VAL A 284 12.16 -9.58 12.18
CA VAL A 284 12.33 -9.89 10.75
C VAL A 284 11.45 -9.01 9.88
N LYS A 285 10.23 -8.68 10.33
CA LYS A 285 9.38 -7.68 9.67
C LYS A 285 10.07 -6.31 9.59
N SER A 286 10.64 -5.85 10.69
CA SER A 286 11.35 -4.57 10.74
C SER A 286 12.57 -4.58 9.80
N MET A 287 13.38 -5.64 9.80
CA MET A 287 14.51 -5.80 8.89
C MET A 287 14.09 -5.68 7.42
N PHE A 288 13.03 -6.40 7.01
CA PHE A 288 12.56 -6.37 5.63
C PHE A 288 11.92 -5.02 5.25
N ASN A 289 11.16 -4.41 6.16
CA ASN A 289 10.55 -3.09 5.95
C ASN A 289 11.59 -1.99 5.75
N ASN A 290 12.75 -2.10 6.41
CA ASN A 290 13.83 -1.11 6.31
C ASN A 290 14.61 -1.20 4.98
N LEU A 291 14.44 -2.26 4.18
CA LEU A 291 15.06 -2.36 2.86
C LEU A 291 14.54 -1.24 1.93
N ARG A 292 15.45 -0.58 1.26
CA ARG A 292 15.12 0.52 0.33
C ARG A 292 15.30 0.05 -1.11
N PHE A 293 14.22 -0.46 -1.70
CA PHE A 293 14.21 -0.79 -3.13
C PHE A 293 14.10 0.49 -3.97
N MET A 294 14.89 0.55 -5.04
CA MET A 294 14.76 1.63 -6.03
C MET A 294 13.45 1.46 -6.80
N PRO A 295 12.55 2.45 -6.76
CA PRO A 295 11.31 2.36 -7.52
C PRO A 295 11.58 2.56 -9.02
N ALA A 296 10.81 1.88 -9.86
CA ALA A 296 10.65 2.30 -11.23
C ALA A 296 9.57 3.37 -11.32
N ALA A 297 9.80 4.46 -12.02
CA ALA A 297 8.85 5.52 -12.20
C ALA A 297 8.45 5.69 -13.66
N ILE A 298 7.16 5.95 -13.91
CA ILE A 298 6.65 6.35 -15.21
C ILE A 298 6.04 7.75 -15.11
N LYS A 299 6.38 8.60 -16.06
CA LYS A 299 5.84 9.95 -16.21
C LYS A 299 4.54 9.90 -17.00
N LEU A 300 3.52 10.55 -16.49
CA LEU A 300 2.24 10.75 -17.16
C LEU A 300 2.15 12.21 -17.63
N ASN A 301 2.13 12.40 -18.94
CA ASN A 301 1.85 13.70 -19.55
C ASN A 301 0.33 13.85 -19.65
N VAL A 302 -0.25 14.63 -18.75
CA VAL A 302 -1.70 14.75 -18.63
C VAL A 302 -2.17 16.04 -19.27
N ARG A 303 -3.14 15.95 -20.20
CA ARG A 303 -3.78 17.10 -20.84
C ARG A 303 -5.25 17.20 -20.51
N HIS A 304 -5.82 18.39 -20.69
CA HIS A 304 -7.27 18.59 -20.64
C HIS A 304 -7.95 17.94 -21.86
N PRO A 305 -9.21 17.47 -21.73
CA PRO A 305 -10.00 17.07 -22.90
C PRO A 305 -10.25 18.29 -23.78
N LYS A 306 -10.13 18.10 -25.11
CA LYS A 306 -10.33 19.16 -26.10
C LYS A 306 -11.74 19.12 -26.67
N ALA A 307 -12.40 20.27 -26.67
CA ALA A 307 -13.74 20.46 -27.24
C ALA A 307 -13.70 21.41 -28.46
N TYR A 308 -14.41 21.03 -29.50
CA TYR A 308 -14.75 21.91 -30.59
C TYR A 308 -16.23 22.32 -30.48
N LEU A 309 -16.56 23.59 -30.67
CA LEU A 309 -17.92 24.12 -30.62
C LEU A 309 -18.39 24.56 -31.99
N GLU A 310 -19.39 23.86 -32.54
CA GLU A 310 -20.16 24.25 -33.70
C GLU A 310 -21.44 24.92 -33.19
N TYR A 311 -21.59 26.24 -33.46
CA TYR A 311 -22.71 27.02 -33.00
C TYR A 311 -23.41 27.72 -34.19
N SER A 312 -24.73 27.55 -34.29
CA SER A 312 -25.55 28.21 -35.30
C SER A 312 -26.83 28.79 -34.71
N PHE A 313 -27.28 29.89 -35.31
CA PHE A 313 -28.59 30.49 -35.09
C PHE A 313 -29.34 30.63 -36.41
N ASP A 314 -30.55 30.06 -36.52
CA ASP A 314 -31.34 29.98 -37.74
C ASP A 314 -30.54 29.50 -38.96
N ASN A 315 -29.76 28.41 -38.80
CA ASN A 315 -28.90 27.79 -39.82
C ASN A 315 -27.74 28.71 -40.34
N THR A 316 -27.46 29.82 -39.67
CA THR A 316 -26.28 30.64 -39.95
C THR A 316 -25.26 30.49 -38.83
N PRO A 317 -23.95 30.49 -39.12
CA PRO A 317 -22.96 30.48 -38.07
C PRO A 317 -23.20 31.62 -37.06
N GLY A 318 -23.46 31.26 -35.80
CA GLY A 318 -23.69 32.23 -34.72
C GLY A 318 -22.38 32.77 -34.18
N THR A 319 -22.29 34.08 -33.97
CA THR A 319 -21.08 34.69 -33.39
C THR A 319 -21.35 35.39 -32.08
N ASP A 320 -22.55 35.99 -31.92
CA ASP A 320 -22.86 36.89 -30.82
C ASP A 320 -22.74 36.27 -29.42
N PHE A 321 -23.23 35.04 -29.24
CA PHE A 321 -23.23 34.38 -27.93
C PHE A 321 -22.33 33.14 -27.85
N ARG A 322 -21.57 32.84 -28.90
CA ARG A 322 -20.61 31.70 -28.94
C ARG A 322 -19.61 31.74 -27.78
N ASN A 323 -19.15 32.92 -27.41
CA ASN A 323 -18.19 33.12 -26.34
C ASN A 323 -18.72 32.72 -24.96
N ILE A 324 -20.05 32.80 -24.72
CA ILE A 324 -20.68 32.36 -23.46
C ILE A 324 -20.56 30.84 -23.36
N LEU A 325 -20.85 30.11 -24.44
CA LEU A 325 -20.72 28.64 -24.52
C LEU A 325 -19.25 28.21 -24.38
N ILE A 326 -18.32 28.91 -25.05
CA ILE A 326 -16.88 28.64 -24.92
C ILE A 326 -16.42 28.79 -23.46
N LYS A 327 -16.79 29.93 -22.83
CA LYS A 327 -16.44 30.16 -21.42
C LYS A 327 -17.00 29.07 -20.51
N LYS A 328 -18.24 28.65 -20.74
CA LYS A 328 -18.83 27.55 -19.96
C LYS A 328 -18.08 26.23 -20.12
N LEU A 329 -17.63 25.88 -21.33
CA LEU A 329 -16.81 24.68 -21.57
C LEU A 329 -15.46 24.79 -20.85
N GLN A 330 -14.82 25.96 -20.86
CA GLN A 330 -13.58 26.22 -20.13
C GLN A 330 -13.77 26.16 -18.60
N ASP A 331 -14.88 26.72 -18.09
CA ASP A 331 -15.23 26.60 -16.66
C ASP A 331 -15.51 25.14 -16.22
N LEU A 332 -15.78 24.26 -17.19
CA LEU A 332 -15.94 22.81 -17.00
C LEU A 332 -14.64 22.02 -17.32
N ASP A 333 -13.49 22.66 -17.26
CA ASP A 333 -12.17 22.05 -17.45
C ASP A 333 -11.89 21.48 -18.85
N LEU A 334 -12.59 21.93 -19.91
CA LEU A 334 -12.27 21.57 -21.29
C LEU A 334 -11.39 22.65 -21.96
N GLU A 335 -10.41 22.23 -22.75
CA GLU A 335 -9.66 23.09 -23.65
C GLU A 335 -10.46 23.27 -24.94
N VAL A 336 -10.90 24.51 -25.26
CA VAL A 336 -11.65 24.74 -26.51
C VAL A 336 -10.70 25.02 -27.66
N THR A 337 -10.87 24.30 -28.76
CA THR A 337 -10.07 24.41 -29.98
C THR A 337 -10.93 24.87 -31.17
N GLU A 338 -10.35 25.65 -32.09
CA GLU A 338 -10.98 26.02 -33.37
C GLU A 338 -10.81 24.93 -34.46
N ASN A 339 -10.02 23.91 -34.21
CA ASN A 339 -9.81 22.81 -35.14
C ASN A 339 -10.56 21.55 -34.67
N GLN A 340 -11.62 21.19 -35.39
CA GLN A 340 -12.44 20.03 -35.09
C GLN A 340 -11.61 18.72 -35.11
N ASN A 341 -10.66 18.59 -36.03
CA ASN A 341 -9.83 17.38 -36.16
C ASN A 341 -8.85 17.22 -34.99
N ALA A 342 -8.58 18.30 -34.24
CA ALA A 342 -7.71 18.27 -33.06
C ALA A 342 -8.50 18.15 -31.75
N SER A 343 -9.84 18.05 -31.81
CA SER A 343 -10.69 17.92 -30.63
C SER A 343 -10.99 16.46 -30.31
N ASP A 344 -11.23 16.18 -29.03
CA ASP A 344 -11.75 14.90 -28.55
C ASP A 344 -13.29 14.84 -28.69
N TRP A 345 -13.94 16.01 -28.49
CA TRP A 345 -15.38 16.14 -28.44
C TRP A 345 -15.86 17.32 -29.29
N THR A 346 -16.95 17.10 -30.01
CA THR A 346 -17.64 18.16 -30.77
C THR A 346 -19.00 18.42 -30.15
N PHE A 347 -19.21 19.66 -29.69
CA PHE A 347 -20.50 20.17 -29.25
C PHE A 347 -21.17 20.88 -30.42
N LYS A 348 -22.30 20.36 -30.90
CA LYS A 348 -23.16 21.06 -31.88
C LYS A 348 -24.31 21.67 -31.15
N VAL A 349 -24.47 22.99 -31.32
CA VAL A 349 -25.54 23.78 -30.74
C VAL A 349 -26.22 24.55 -31.83
N ASN A 350 -27.46 24.17 -32.15
CA ASN A 350 -28.27 24.85 -33.14
C ASN A 350 -29.50 25.46 -32.46
N ILE A 351 -29.66 26.75 -32.55
CA ILE A 351 -30.80 27.49 -32.01
C ILE A 351 -31.64 28.01 -33.15
N TYR A 352 -32.96 27.84 -33.06
CA TYR A 352 -33.93 28.24 -34.08
C TYR A 352 -34.98 29.17 -33.49
N ASN A 353 -35.26 30.28 -34.14
CA ASN A 353 -36.37 31.13 -33.79
C ASN A 353 -37.68 30.52 -34.34
N ARG A 354 -38.55 30.05 -33.44
CA ARG A 354 -39.79 29.36 -33.78
C ARG A 354 -40.92 30.33 -34.15
N SER A 355 -41.04 31.45 -33.44
CA SER A 355 -42.09 32.42 -33.64
C SER A 355 -41.70 33.82 -33.08
N SER A 356 -42.21 34.85 -33.72
CA SER A 356 -42.11 36.19 -33.20
C SER A 356 -43.47 36.87 -33.38
N ASN A 357 -44.12 37.30 -32.28
CA ASN A 357 -45.48 37.85 -32.28
C ASN A 357 -45.51 39.19 -31.53
N TYR A 358 -46.32 40.13 -32.00
CA TYR A 358 -46.61 41.36 -31.29
C TYR A 358 -47.65 41.10 -30.19
N LEU A 359 -47.42 41.63 -28.99
CA LEU A 359 -48.30 41.55 -27.83
C LEU A 359 -48.95 42.93 -27.57
N PRO A 360 -50.18 43.19 -28.06
CA PRO A 360 -50.76 44.52 -28.03
C PRO A 360 -50.97 45.10 -26.62
N LEU A 361 -51.30 44.18 -25.65
CA LEU A 361 -51.53 44.61 -24.26
C LEU A 361 -50.28 45.09 -23.54
N LEU A 362 -49.12 44.60 -23.96
CA LEU A 362 -47.82 44.95 -23.36
C LEU A 362 -47.03 45.97 -24.21
N ASN A 363 -47.49 46.25 -25.37
CA ASN A 363 -46.76 47.03 -26.40
C ASN A 363 -45.34 46.49 -26.62
N GLN A 364 -45.24 45.18 -26.71
CA GLN A 364 -43.97 44.45 -26.85
C GLN A 364 -44.07 43.35 -27.90
N TYR A 365 -42.93 42.91 -28.39
CA TYR A 365 -42.78 41.72 -29.23
C TYR A 365 -42.33 40.57 -28.38
N SER A 366 -42.94 39.39 -28.56
CA SER A 366 -42.52 38.13 -28.00
C SER A 366 -41.81 37.28 -29.04
N ALA A 367 -40.67 36.72 -28.71
CA ALA A 367 -39.99 35.71 -29.51
C ALA A 367 -39.87 34.40 -28.75
N THR A 368 -39.88 33.30 -29.49
CA THR A 368 -39.72 31.94 -28.92
C THR A 368 -38.62 31.22 -29.70
N ALA A 369 -37.63 30.69 -28.99
CA ALA A 369 -36.55 29.89 -29.56
C ALA A 369 -36.63 28.41 -29.11
N ASP A 370 -36.20 27.52 -29.99
CA ASP A 370 -35.94 26.12 -29.69
C ASP A 370 -34.44 25.88 -29.93
N ALA A 371 -33.82 25.00 -29.14
CA ALA A 371 -32.41 24.65 -29.26
C ALA A 371 -32.23 23.17 -29.40
N TYR A 372 -31.37 22.73 -30.33
CA TYR A 372 -30.91 21.39 -30.49
C TYR A 372 -29.44 21.33 -30.06
N ILE A 373 -29.12 20.41 -29.18
CA ILE A 373 -27.78 20.18 -28.66
C ILE A 373 -27.38 18.75 -28.92
N GLU A 374 -26.20 18.54 -29.50
CA GLU A 374 -25.63 17.20 -29.76
C GLU A 374 -24.17 17.17 -29.35
N LEU A 375 -23.80 16.08 -28.65
CA LEU A 375 -22.43 15.76 -28.28
C LEU A 375 -21.94 14.59 -29.17
N LEU A 376 -20.86 14.83 -29.88
CA LEU A 376 -20.22 13.85 -30.76
C LEU A 376 -18.80 13.54 -30.29
N GLN A 377 -18.39 12.29 -30.43
CA GLN A 377 -16.99 11.91 -30.34
C GLN A 377 -16.29 12.33 -31.63
N SER A 378 -15.32 13.26 -31.56
CA SER A 378 -14.70 13.83 -32.76
C SER A 378 -13.95 12.83 -33.62
N SER A 379 -13.35 11.80 -33.01
CA SER A 379 -12.53 10.80 -33.71
C SER A 379 -13.28 9.96 -34.74
N ASN A 380 -14.59 9.75 -34.57
CA ASN A 380 -15.40 8.88 -35.44
C ASN A 380 -16.75 9.50 -35.81
N GLY A 381 -17.06 10.73 -35.35
CA GLY A 381 -18.33 11.42 -35.60
C GLY A 381 -19.55 10.76 -34.95
N LYS A 382 -19.35 9.82 -34.03
CA LYS A 382 -20.46 9.12 -33.37
C LYS A 382 -21.18 10.07 -32.41
N SER A 383 -22.51 10.19 -32.60
CA SER A 383 -23.38 10.88 -31.63
C SER A 383 -23.48 10.08 -30.33
N ILE A 384 -23.10 10.71 -29.24
CA ILE A 384 -23.11 10.11 -27.89
C ILE A 384 -24.38 10.51 -27.18
N TYR A 385 -24.82 11.76 -27.38
CA TYR A 385 -26.03 12.28 -26.75
C TYR A 385 -26.62 13.40 -27.59
N ASN A 386 -27.94 13.53 -27.60
CA ASN A 386 -28.64 14.68 -28.14
C ASN A 386 -29.87 15.03 -27.32
N THR A 387 -30.26 16.28 -27.33
CA THR A 387 -31.48 16.79 -26.67
C THR A 387 -31.99 18.06 -27.32
N ASN A 388 -33.26 18.35 -27.04
CA ASN A 388 -33.92 19.57 -27.48
C ASN A 388 -34.44 20.33 -26.26
N LEU A 389 -34.21 21.66 -26.27
CA LEU A 389 -34.89 22.62 -25.40
C LEU A 389 -35.90 23.34 -26.25
N THR A 390 -37.15 23.41 -25.82
CA THR A 390 -38.22 24.02 -26.63
C THR A 390 -38.98 25.10 -25.87
N GLY A 391 -39.50 26.10 -26.61
CA GLY A 391 -40.41 27.06 -26.06
C GLY A 391 -39.75 28.13 -25.18
N ILE A 392 -38.47 28.44 -25.42
CA ILE A 392 -37.72 29.47 -24.67
C ILE A 392 -38.15 30.83 -25.10
N LYS A 393 -38.79 31.59 -24.21
CA LYS A 393 -39.44 32.85 -24.52
C LYS A 393 -38.62 34.08 -24.09
N SER A 394 -38.81 35.16 -24.85
CA SER A 394 -38.35 36.48 -24.45
C SER A 394 -39.38 37.55 -24.93
N THR A 395 -39.32 38.76 -24.38
CA THR A 395 -40.10 39.90 -24.80
C THR A 395 -39.21 41.15 -24.85
N ALA A 396 -39.46 42.02 -25.85
CA ALA A 396 -38.74 43.27 -25.98
C ALA A 396 -39.59 44.32 -26.76
N SER A 397 -39.16 45.55 -26.75
CA SER A 397 -39.83 46.67 -27.47
C SER A 397 -39.71 46.58 -29.00
N LEU A 398 -38.70 45.84 -29.51
CA LEU A 398 -38.47 45.61 -30.93
C LEU A 398 -38.39 44.12 -31.24
N PRO A 399 -38.89 43.66 -32.42
CA PRO A 399 -38.90 42.23 -32.76
C PRO A 399 -37.50 41.64 -32.86
N GLU A 400 -36.52 42.38 -33.37
CA GLU A 400 -35.12 41.91 -33.46
C GLU A 400 -34.47 41.75 -32.09
N ILE A 401 -34.77 42.67 -31.15
CA ILE A 401 -34.29 42.58 -29.78
C ILE A 401 -34.94 41.37 -29.07
N ALA A 402 -36.24 41.16 -29.23
CA ALA A 402 -36.94 40.01 -28.67
C ALA A 402 -36.32 38.69 -29.18
N ARG A 403 -36.04 38.61 -30.49
CA ARG A 403 -35.41 37.46 -31.12
C ARG A 403 -33.99 37.21 -30.54
N LYS A 404 -33.16 38.27 -30.46
CA LYS A 404 -31.82 38.17 -29.88
C LYS A 404 -31.83 37.80 -28.40
N MET A 405 -32.77 38.27 -27.63
CA MET A 405 -32.97 37.92 -26.24
C MET A 405 -33.46 36.47 -26.09
N SER A 406 -34.26 35.92 -27.01
CA SER A 406 -34.65 34.51 -26.98
C SER A 406 -33.44 33.57 -27.27
N GLU A 407 -32.56 33.98 -28.18
CA GLU A 407 -31.29 33.28 -28.41
C GLU A 407 -30.40 33.28 -27.15
N LEU A 408 -30.21 34.45 -26.52
CA LEU A 408 -29.42 34.57 -25.27
C LEU A 408 -29.99 33.68 -24.16
N ASN A 409 -31.32 33.72 -23.98
CA ASN A 409 -32.00 32.85 -22.98
C ASN A 409 -31.77 31.35 -23.28
N ALA A 410 -31.81 30.96 -24.56
CA ALA A 410 -31.51 29.59 -24.96
C ALA A 410 -30.05 29.21 -24.66
N VAL A 411 -29.08 30.09 -24.94
CA VAL A 411 -27.67 29.87 -24.58
C VAL A 411 -27.49 29.69 -23.08
N ASN A 412 -28.13 30.54 -22.27
CA ASN A 412 -28.06 30.44 -20.82
C ASN A 412 -28.66 29.11 -20.30
N GLU A 413 -29.82 28.71 -20.81
CA GLU A 413 -30.44 27.43 -20.45
C GLU A 413 -29.55 26.23 -20.85
N ILE A 414 -28.91 26.30 -22.02
CA ILE A 414 -27.93 25.26 -22.44
C ILE A 414 -26.77 25.20 -21.45
N CYS A 415 -26.19 26.35 -21.08
CA CYS A 415 -25.08 26.40 -20.11
C CYS A 415 -25.45 25.81 -18.74
N ASP A 416 -26.66 26.19 -18.25
CA ASP A 416 -27.05 25.83 -16.89
C ASP A 416 -27.57 24.40 -16.76
N LYS A 417 -28.32 23.91 -17.76
CA LYS A 417 -29.02 22.62 -17.65
C LYS A 417 -28.33 21.48 -18.42
N VAL A 418 -27.72 21.78 -19.57
CA VAL A 418 -27.26 20.75 -20.51
C VAL A 418 -25.76 20.56 -20.49
N MET A 419 -24.98 21.63 -20.63
CA MET A 419 -23.52 21.50 -20.73
C MET A 419 -22.87 20.83 -19.52
N PHE A 420 -23.29 21.24 -18.32
CA PHE A 420 -22.78 20.62 -17.09
C PHE A 420 -23.07 19.12 -17.07
N MET A 421 -24.31 18.72 -17.36
CA MET A 421 -24.72 17.31 -17.41
C MET A 421 -23.92 16.53 -18.47
N LEU A 422 -23.75 17.10 -19.69
CA LEU A 422 -23.01 16.44 -20.75
C LEU A 422 -21.54 16.19 -20.39
N VAL A 423 -20.89 17.19 -19.83
CA VAL A 423 -19.49 17.10 -19.43
C VAL A 423 -19.32 16.08 -18.30
N GLU A 424 -20.12 16.19 -17.24
CA GLU A 424 -20.02 15.30 -16.09
C GLU A 424 -20.38 13.84 -16.42
N GLN A 425 -21.44 13.61 -17.21
CA GLN A 425 -21.93 12.23 -17.45
C GLN A 425 -21.24 11.50 -18.61
N TYR A 426 -20.74 12.22 -19.62
CA TYR A 426 -20.26 11.60 -20.86
C TYR A 426 -18.78 11.88 -21.16
N ILE A 427 -18.20 12.92 -20.61
CA ILE A 427 -16.80 13.29 -20.88
C ILE A 427 -15.93 12.97 -19.66
N MET A 428 -16.39 13.34 -18.47
CA MET A 428 -15.57 13.25 -17.26
C MET A 428 -15.95 12.08 -16.34
N PHE A 429 -16.86 11.25 -16.78
CA PHE A 429 -17.34 10.11 -15.98
C PHE A 429 -16.59 8.82 -16.22
#